data_1ff03820ca4550eb6eae639787aee570
#
_entry.id   1ff03820ca4550eb6eae639787aee570
#
_cell.length_a   1.000
_cell.length_b   1.000
_cell.length_c   1.000
_cell.angle_alpha   90.00
_cell.angle_beta   90.00
_cell.angle_gamma   90.00
#
_symmetry.space_group_name_H-M   'P 1'
#
loop_
_entity.id
_entity.type
_entity.pdbx_description
1 polymer ?
#
loop_
_entity_poly.entity_id
_entity_poly.type
_entity_poly.pdbx_seq_one_letter_code
_entity_poly.pdbx_strand_id
1 'polypeptide(L)'
;LYFDKSVHELTIAEAAYLAALPKAPSNYHPIRNADAAVARRNWVIGQMAVNGFITQEEAEKSKAEPLRVVQRTTGPHIFAADYFAEEVRRQLLERYGEKGLYQGGLSVRTTLDPKLQLIARKSLMKGLMSYDMDAGWRGPVNKIQLGGDWGPVLAEVRALSDVPEWRLAVVLSVGDNEAQIGLQPPKLVTGGVSTERERGVVPLEQMKWATRWADGAKRGAIGRGAAAVLMPGDVVYVEKVAGVVDRPVWRLRQVPEVAGALVAMDPHTGRVLAVTGGFSFAESEFNRATQAWRQPGSSFKPFVYAAALDNGYTPSSLVLDGPIEIQAGPGQPVWKPENYSQKFYGPSTLRVGIEQSRNTMTVRLAKDMGMPLVVEYAKRFGIYEDLAPYLPMSLGAGETTVLRLTSAYATIANGGRKVTASFIDRIQDRYGKTVFKHD
;
A
#
# COMPACT_ATOMS: atom_id res chain seq x y z
N LEU A 1 3.43 24.67 -0.73
CA LEU A 1 4.75 24.13 -0.43
C LEU A 1 5.30 24.65 0.91
N TYR A 2 5.41 25.99 1.09
CA TYR A 2 5.98 26.59 2.30
C TYR A 2 4.97 26.74 3.44
N PHE A 3 3.69 27.00 3.14
CA PHE A 3 2.67 27.37 4.13
C PHE A 3 1.47 26.42 4.19
N ASP A 4 1.42 25.43 3.30
CA ASP A 4 0.30 24.48 3.17
C ASP A 4 -1.08 25.15 3.03
N LYS A 5 -1.09 26.28 2.33
CA LYS A 5 -2.25 27.13 2.08
C LYS A 5 -2.43 27.36 0.58
N SER A 6 -3.66 27.66 0.16
CA SER A 6 -3.91 28.21 -1.16
C SER A 6 -3.44 29.66 -1.24
N VAL A 7 -3.24 30.19 -2.45
CA VAL A 7 -2.76 31.58 -2.64
C VAL A 7 -3.69 32.59 -1.99
N HIS A 8 -4.99 32.33 -1.96
CA HIS A 8 -6.00 33.21 -1.36
C HIS A 8 -6.07 33.18 0.18
N GLU A 9 -5.40 32.19 0.80
CA GLU A 9 -5.34 32.01 2.26
C GLU A 9 -4.03 32.55 2.86
N LEU A 10 -3.13 33.07 2.01
CA LEU A 10 -1.86 33.61 2.45
C LEU A 10 -2.06 34.93 3.19
N THR A 11 -1.33 35.11 4.30
CA THR A 11 -1.21 36.45 4.93
C THR A 11 -0.30 37.33 4.10
N ILE A 12 -0.32 38.66 4.37
CA ILE A 12 0.58 39.62 3.73
C ILE A 12 2.04 39.21 3.95
N ALA A 13 2.39 38.76 5.16
CA ALA A 13 3.75 38.32 5.50
C ALA A 13 4.16 37.07 4.69
N GLU A 14 3.27 36.09 4.53
CA GLU A 14 3.51 34.88 3.75
C GLU A 14 3.63 35.16 2.26
N ALA A 15 2.75 35.98 1.70
CA ALA A 15 2.82 36.40 0.30
C ALA A 15 4.10 37.19 0.00
N ALA A 16 4.49 38.13 0.89
CA ALA A 16 5.74 38.87 0.77
C ALA A 16 6.98 37.99 0.83
N TYR A 17 6.96 36.94 1.66
CA TYR A 17 8.05 35.97 1.69
C TYR A 17 8.16 35.17 0.37
N LEU A 18 7.05 34.71 -0.20
CA LEU A 18 7.07 34.03 -1.49
C LEU A 18 7.58 34.95 -2.60
N ALA A 19 7.19 36.24 -2.60
CA ALA A 19 7.70 37.24 -3.52
C ALA A 19 9.20 37.55 -3.32
N ALA A 20 9.75 37.31 -2.14
CA ALA A 20 11.17 37.49 -1.85
C ALA A 20 12.09 36.43 -2.47
N LEU A 21 11.56 35.20 -2.67
CA LEU A 21 12.34 34.03 -3.09
C LEU A 21 12.95 34.11 -4.50
N PRO A 22 12.26 34.64 -5.55
CA PRO A 22 12.80 34.66 -6.92
C PRO A 22 14.15 35.33 -7.07
N LYS A 23 14.51 36.25 -6.17
CA LYS A 23 15.79 36.96 -6.22
C LYS A 23 16.98 36.04 -5.93
N ALA A 24 16.89 35.20 -4.91
CA ALA A 24 17.97 34.27 -4.54
C ALA A 24 17.42 33.19 -3.57
N PRO A 25 16.78 32.14 -4.08
CA PRO A 25 16.06 31.16 -3.23
C PRO A 25 16.94 30.50 -2.18
N SER A 26 18.20 30.20 -2.53
CA SER A 26 19.16 29.56 -1.62
C SER A 26 19.59 30.50 -0.48
N ASN A 27 19.73 31.80 -0.75
CA ASN A 27 20.18 32.78 0.25
C ASN A 27 19.05 33.15 1.23
N TYR A 28 17.80 33.00 0.84
CA TYR A 28 16.62 33.31 1.66
C TYR A 28 15.87 32.06 2.09
N HIS A 29 16.60 30.95 2.29
CA HIS A 29 16.02 29.70 2.75
C HIS A 29 15.49 29.85 4.18
N PRO A 30 14.19 29.55 4.47
CA PRO A 30 13.51 29.95 5.70
C PRO A 30 14.01 29.23 6.95
N ILE A 31 14.78 28.16 6.79
CA ILE A 31 15.34 27.36 7.90
C ILE A 31 16.86 27.55 7.99
N ARG A 32 17.57 27.45 6.86
CA ARG A 32 19.05 27.55 6.87
C ARG A 32 19.54 28.97 7.07
N ASN A 33 18.80 29.94 6.58
CA ASN A 33 19.14 31.38 6.58
C ASN A 33 17.94 32.18 7.06
N ALA A 34 17.34 31.82 8.19
CA ALA A 34 16.09 32.37 8.69
C ALA A 34 16.11 33.90 8.82
N ASP A 35 17.18 34.47 9.39
CA ASP A 35 17.33 35.90 9.59
C ASP A 35 17.36 36.66 8.26
N ALA A 36 18.11 36.18 7.27
CA ALA A 36 18.17 36.75 5.94
C ALA A 36 16.81 36.65 5.22
N ALA A 37 16.09 35.54 5.41
CA ALA A 37 14.75 35.32 4.88
C ALA A 37 13.75 36.32 5.45
N VAL A 38 13.75 36.52 6.78
CA VAL A 38 12.90 37.50 7.48
C VAL A 38 13.25 38.93 7.06
N ALA A 39 14.54 39.28 7.02
CA ALA A 39 14.97 40.62 6.58
C ALA A 39 14.51 40.93 5.14
N ARG A 40 14.66 39.96 4.23
CA ARG A 40 14.22 40.14 2.83
C ARG A 40 12.69 40.25 2.72
N ARG A 41 11.94 39.38 3.46
CA ARG A 41 10.47 39.49 3.56
C ARG A 41 10.05 40.90 4.03
N ASN A 42 10.64 41.39 5.10
CA ASN A 42 10.31 42.67 5.69
C ASN A 42 10.62 43.84 4.72
N TRP A 43 11.69 43.72 3.94
CA TRP A 43 11.98 44.66 2.86
C TRP A 43 10.86 44.66 1.80
N VAL A 44 10.39 43.46 1.37
CA VAL A 44 9.26 43.34 0.42
C VAL A 44 8.00 43.97 0.99
N ILE A 45 7.67 43.71 2.26
CA ILE A 45 6.50 44.34 2.94
C ILE A 45 6.63 45.84 2.93
N GLY A 46 7.82 46.40 3.20
CA GLY A 46 8.07 47.82 3.12
C GLY A 46 7.82 48.40 1.70
N GLN A 47 8.26 47.68 0.67
CA GLN A 47 8.01 48.05 -0.73
C GLN A 47 6.51 47.99 -1.10
N MET A 48 5.77 47.03 -0.55
CA MET A 48 4.31 46.95 -0.75
C MET A 48 3.60 48.17 -0.17
N ALA A 49 4.02 48.70 0.99
CA ALA A 49 3.48 49.90 1.58
C ALA A 49 3.86 51.15 0.77
N VAL A 50 5.14 51.30 0.39
CA VAL A 50 5.63 52.44 -0.44
C VAL A 50 4.88 52.53 -1.78
N ASN A 51 4.55 51.39 -2.36
CA ASN A 51 3.81 51.33 -3.65
C ASN A 51 2.28 51.30 -3.46
N GLY A 52 1.76 51.49 -2.25
CA GLY A 52 0.33 51.63 -2.00
C GLY A 52 -0.50 50.35 -2.10
N PHE A 53 0.14 49.17 -2.09
CA PHE A 53 -0.58 47.90 -2.10
C PHE A 53 -1.16 47.51 -0.72
N ILE A 54 -0.57 48.04 0.36
CA ILE A 54 -0.99 47.88 1.75
C ILE A 54 -0.80 49.20 2.50
N THR A 55 -1.48 49.38 3.61
CA THR A 55 -1.28 50.53 4.50
C THR A 55 0.01 50.36 5.31
N GLN A 56 0.50 51.49 5.87
CA GLN A 56 1.67 51.48 6.76
C GLN A 56 1.41 50.65 8.04
N GLU A 57 0.17 50.70 8.56
CA GLU A 57 -0.23 49.91 9.73
C GLU A 57 -0.22 48.42 9.46
N GLU A 58 -0.75 48.02 8.30
CA GLU A 58 -0.69 46.60 7.85
C GLU A 58 0.75 46.13 7.65
N ALA A 59 1.62 47.00 7.14
CA ALA A 59 3.02 46.69 6.95
C ALA A 59 3.72 46.42 8.29
N GLU A 60 3.56 47.28 9.31
CA GLU A 60 4.18 47.11 10.60
C GLU A 60 3.66 45.84 11.32
N LYS A 61 2.35 45.58 11.25
CA LYS A 61 1.73 44.38 11.75
C LYS A 61 2.32 43.12 11.10
N SER A 62 2.43 43.11 9.77
CA SER A 62 2.91 41.99 8.99
C SER A 62 4.41 41.72 9.19
N LYS A 63 5.23 42.75 9.40
CA LYS A 63 6.65 42.60 9.74
C LYS A 63 6.86 41.94 11.10
N ALA A 64 5.95 42.19 12.05
CA ALA A 64 5.99 41.59 13.39
C ALA A 64 5.60 40.11 13.38
N GLU A 65 4.95 39.57 12.34
CA GLU A 65 4.58 38.17 12.24
C GLU A 65 5.82 37.29 12.13
N PRO A 66 5.91 36.18 12.92
CA PRO A 66 7.00 35.21 12.76
C PRO A 66 6.88 34.47 11.43
N LEU A 67 8.01 34.24 10.74
CA LEU A 67 8.06 33.40 9.54
C LEU A 67 7.97 31.93 9.94
N ARG A 68 6.77 31.38 9.93
CA ARG A 68 6.52 29.96 10.21
C ARG A 68 6.27 29.22 8.91
N VAL A 69 7.21 28.36 8.51
CA VAL A 69 7.04 27.48 7.36
C VAL A 69 6.73 26.08 7.81
N VAL A 70 5.84 25.41 7.07
CA VAL A 70 5.57 23.98 7.26
C VAL A 70 6.75 23.21 6.69
N GLN A 71 7.55 22.59 7.55
CA GLN A 71 8.48 21.57 7.09
C GLN A 71 7.65 20.38 6.61
N ARG A 72 7.38 20.31 5.30
CA ARG A 72 7.04 19.02 4.72
C ARG A 72 8.30 18.16 4.87
N THR A 73 8.30 17.30 5.86
CA THR A 73 9.22 16.17 5.89
C THR A 73 8.89 15.35 4.66
N THR A 74 9.63 15.55 3.58
CA THR A 74 9.76 14.61 2.46
C THR A 74 10.46 13.36 3.02
N GLY A 75 9.77 12.69 3.91
CA GLY A 75 10.25 11.52 4.63
C GLY A 75 9.59 10.25 4.09
N PRO A 76 9.74 9.15 4.82
CA PRO A 76 9.20 7.81 4.46
C PRO A 76 7.72 7.79 4.07
N HIS A 77 6.96 8.83 4.38
CA HIS A 77 5.56 8.98 4.03
C HIS A 77 5.28 9.01 2.52
N ILE A 78 6.19 9.56 1.70
CA ILE A 78 6.01 9.61 0.23
C ILE A 78 6.12 8.20 -0.35
N PHE A 79 7.15 7.44 0.01
CA PHE A 79 7.35 6.08 -0.49
C PHE A 79 6.25 5.10 -0.08
N ALA A 80 5.59 5.34 1.05
CA ALA A 80 4.47 4.53 1.48
C ALA A 80 3.19 4.78 0.67
N ALA A 81 3.07 5.92 -0.02
CA ALA A 81 1.84 6.40 -0.65
C ALA A 81 1.82 6.25 -2.19
N ASP A 82 2.83 5.64 -2.81
CA ASP A 82 2.95 5.57 -4.28
C ASP A 82 1.70 4.94 -4.94
N TYR A 83 1.21 3.80 -4.44
CA TYR A 83 -0.02 3.18 -4.93
C TYR A 83 -1.25 4.09 -4.77
N PHE A 84 -1.31 4.84 -3.67
CA PHE A 84 -2.41 5.77 -3.43
C PHE A 84 -2.34 6.97 -4.40
N ALA A 85 -1.15 7.54 -4.54
CA ALA A 85 -0.93 8.68 -5.43
C ALA A 85 -1.19 8.32 -6.89
N GLU A 86 -0.77 7.13 -7.33
CA GLU A 86 -1.02 6.64 -8.68
C GLU A 86 -2.51 6.39 -8.93
N GLU A 87 -3.24 5.87 -7.95
CA GLU A 87 -4.70 5.71 -8.07
C GLU A 87 -5.40 7.07 -8.22
N VAL A 88 -5.00 8.07 -7.42
CA VAL A 88 -5.49 9.45 -7.56
C VAL A 88 -5.16 10.03 -8.93
N ARG A 89 -3.92 9.83 -9.41
CA ARG A 89 -3.49 10.28 -10.75
C ARG A 89 -4.35 9.68 -11.86
N ARG A 90 -4.64 8.38 -11.78
CA ARG A 90 -5.50 7.67 -12.75
C ARG A 90 -6.92 8.22 -12.78
N GLN A 91 -7.53 8.46 -11.60
CA GLN A 91 -8.86 9.03 -11.51
C GLN A 91 -8.92 10.48 -12.03
N LEU A 92 -7.86 11.25 -11.80
CA LEU A 92 -7.75 12.60 -12.35
C LEU A 92 -7.55 12.58 -13.87
N LEU A 93 -6.74 11.64 -14.38
CA LEU A 93 -6.52 11.46 -15.81
C LEU A 93 -7.83 11.10 -16.53
N GLU A 94 -8.61 10.17 -15.97
CA GLU A 94 -9.91 9.79 -16.50
C GLU A 94 -10.90 10.97 -16.51
N ARG A 95 -10.92 11.76 -15.44
CA ARG A 95 -11.88 12.87 -15.26
C ARG A 95 -11.55 14.13 -16.05
N TYR A 96 -10.27 14.49 -16.16
CA TYR A 96 -9.81 15.76 -16.73
C TYR A 96 -8.93 15.62 -17.97
N GLY A 97 -8.56 14.40 -18.35
CA GLY A 97 -7.63 14.12 -19.42
C GLY A 97 -6.19 14.56 -19.09
N GLU A 98 -5.26 14.23 -19.96
CA GLU A 98 -3.83 14.50 -19.76
C GLU A 98 -3.53 16.02 -19.63
N LYS A 99 -4.11 16.82 -20.52
CA LYS A 99 -3.92 18.29 -20.51
C LYS A 99 -4.49 18.92 -19.24
N GLY A 100 -5.68 18.48 -18.78
CA GLY A 100 -6.27 18.96 -17.54
C GLY A 100 -5.43 18.58 -16.30
N LEU A 101 -4.93 17.35 -16.27
CA LEU A 101 -4.11 16.87 -15.17
C LEU A 101 -2.76 17.59 -15.07
N TYR A 102 -1.99 17.67 -16.17
CA TYR A 102 -0.61 18.17 -16.10
C TYR A 102 -0.46 19.68 -16.35
N GLN A 103 -1.43 20.31 -17.00
CA GLN A 103 -1.40 21.75 -17.35
C GLN A 103 -2.55 22.55 -16.72
N GLY A 104 -3.52 21.87 -16.10
CA GLY A 104 -4.72 22.48 -15.52
C GLY A 104 -4.45 23.30 -14.25
N GLY A 105 -3.34 23.05 -13.55
CA GLY A 105 -3.04 23.70 -12.27
C GLY A 105 -3.99 23.28 -11.16
N LEU A 106 -4.39 22.01 -11.16
CA LEU A 106 -5.30 21.45 -10.16
C LEU A 106 -4.61 21.30 -8.79
N SER A 107 -5.29 21.74 -7.74
CA SER A 107 -4.96 21.45 -6.35
C SER A 107 -5.87 20.34 -5.84
N VAL A 108 -5.28 19.20 -5.46
CA VAL A 108 -6.04 18.00 -5.08
C VAL A 108 -5.77 17.66 -3.63
N ARG A 109 -6.81 17.69 -2.81
CA ARG A 109 -6.78 17.18 -1.45
C ARG A 109 -7.28 15.73 -1.48
N THR A 110 -6.44 14.81 -1.03
CA THR A 110 -6.78 13.39 -0.96
C THR A 110 -7.34 13.01 0.41
N THR A 111 -7.91 11.80 0.49
CA THR A 111 -8.44 11.23 1.73
C THR A 111 -7.38 10.47 2.54
N LEU A 112 -6.14 10.44 2.07
CA LEU A 112 -5.02 9.72 2.67
C LEU A 112 -4.78 10.13 4.13
N ASP A 113 -4.75 9.14 5.03
CA ASP A 113 -4.18 9.27 6.37
C ASP A 113 -2.73 8.75 6.37
N PRO A 114 -1.72 9.63 6.54
CA PRO A 114 -0.31 9.22 6.46
C PRO A 114 0.09 8.19 7.51
N LYS A 115 -0.52 8.21 8.69
CA LYS A 115 -0.22 7.24 9.77
C LYS A 115 -0.77 5.86 9.43
N LEU A 116 -2.04 5.80 9.00
CA LEU A 116 -2.67 4.56 8.57
C LEU A 116 -1.97 3.98 7.34
N GLN A 117 -1.54 4.83 6.40
CA GLN A 117 -0.80 4.40 5.21
C GLN A 117 0.52 3.70 5.57
N LEU A 118 1.28 4.24 6.52
CA LEU A 118 2.50 3.60 7.01
C LEU A 118 2.22 2.25 7.69
N ILE A 119 1.16 2.19 8.50
CA ILE A 119 0.74 0.96 9.17
C ILE A 119 0.32 -0.07 8.13
N ALA A 120 -0.50 0.32 7.15
CA ALA A 120 -0.96 -0.56 6.07
C ALA A 120 0.21 -1.15 5.28
N ARG A 121 1.17 -0.29 4.84
CA ARG A 121 2.38 -0.74 4.15
C ARG A 121 3.17 -1.75 4.99
N LYS A 122 3.50 -1.40 6.23
CA LYS A 122 4.27 -2.29 7.13
C LYS A 122 3.56 -3.61 7.39
N SER A 123 2.24 -3.58 7.57
CA SER A 123 1.43 -4.78 7.83
C SER A 123 1.41 -5.71 6.61
N LEU A 124 1.17 -5.17 5.42
CA LEU A 124 1.18 -5.95 4.18
C LEU A 124 2.58 -6.53 3.92
N MET A 125 3.62 -5.71 3.98
CA MET A 125 5.00 -6.17 3.77
C MET A 125 5.36 -7.30 4.74
N LYS A 126 5.03 -7.14 6.03
CA LYS A 126 5.27 -8.17 7.04
C LYS A 126 4.54 -9.48 6.70
N GLY A 127 3.27 -9.40 6.29
CA GLY A 127 2.49 -10.57 5.91
C GLY A 127 3.06 -11.29 4.69
N LEU A 128 3.40 -10.54 3.64
CA LEU A 128 3.99 -11.08 2.41
C LEU A 128 5.36 -11.73 2.69
N MET A 129 6.22 -11.05 3.45
CA MET A 129 7.52 -11.60 3.85
C MET A 129 7.38 -12.89 4.67
N SER A 130 6.45 -12.92 5.65
CA SER A 130 6.24 -14.09 6.48
C SER A 130 5.82 -15.30 5.65
N TYR A 131 4.87 -15.11 4.75
CA TYR A 131 4.39 -16.15 3.85
C TYR A 131 5.49 -16.63 2.89
N ASP A 132 6.25 -15.70 2.30
CA ASP A 132 7.31 -16.00 1.34
C ASP A 132 8.51 -16.72 1.99
N MET A 133 8.89 -16.29 3.20
CA MET A 133 9.93 -16.95 3.99
C MET A 133 9.54 -18.39 4.35
N ASP A 134 8.26 -18.66 4.50
CA ASP A 134 7.75 -20.01 4.71
C ASP A 134 7.92 -20.92 3.48
N ALA A 135 7.98 -20.35 2.27
CA ALA A 135 8.30 -21.10 1.06
C ALA A 135 9.79 -21.41 0.88
N GLY A 136 10.67 -20.66 1.57
CA GLY A 136 12.12 -20.88 1.58
C GLY A 136 12.93 -19.89 0.75
N TRP A 137 14.24 -20.11 0.70
CA TRP A 137 15.22 -19.26 0.03
C TRP A 137 15.39 -19.60 -1.44
N ARG A 138 15.23 -18.62 -2.34
CA ARG A 138 15.35 -18.75 -3.80
C ARG A 138 16.74 -18.41 -4.34
N GLY A 139 17.63 -17.94 -3.49
CA GLY A 139 18.97 -17.54 -3.91
C GLY A 139 19.20 -16.02 -3.96
N PRO A 140 20.41 -15.60 -4.31
CA PRO A 140 20.77 -14.18 -4.42
C PRO A 140 20.05 -13.50 -5.59
N VAL A 141 19.86 -12.19 -5.50
CA VAL A 141 19.25 -11.39 -6.59
C VAL A 141 20.23 -11.21 -7.77
N ASN A 142 21.52 -11.28 -7.51
CA ASN A 142 22.57 -11.20 -8.52
C ASN A 142 23.86 -11.88 -8.00
N LYS A 143 24.85 -12.03 -8.87
CA LYS A 143 26.22 -12.45 -8.50
C LYS A 143 27.23 -11.53 -9.16
N ILE A 144 28.24 -11.12 -8.41
CA ILE A 144 29.35 -10.34 -8.93
C ILE A 144 30.69 -11.02 -8.63
N GLN A 145 31.68 -10.78 -9.47
CA GLN A 145 33.03 -11.27 -9.24
C GLN A 145 33.73 -10.41 -8.19
N LEU A 146 34.31 -11.04 -7.18
CA LEU A 146 35.10 -10.39 -6.14
C LEU A 146 36.56 -10.24 -6.61
N GLY A 147 36.82 -9.30 -7.52
CA GLY A 147 38.18 -8.96 -7.97
C GLY A 147 38.44 -7.47 -7.71
N GLY A 148 39.27 -7.15 -6.72
CA GLY A 148 39.56 -5.76 -6.39
C GLY A 148 38.46 -5.02 -5.63
N ASP A 149 38.13 -3.79 -6.05
CA ASP A 149 37.06 -3.00 -5.41
C ASP A 149 35.67 -3.42 -5.90
N TRP A 150 34.91 -4.07 -5.05
CA TRP A 150 33.53 -4.53 -5.33
C TRP A 150 32.52 -3.38 -5.42
N GLY A 151 32.83 -2.20 -4.87
CA GLY A 151 31.88 -1.08 -4.73
C GLY A 151 31.28 -0.61 -6.05
N PRO A 152 32.08 -0.25 -7.07
CA PRO A 152 31.55 0.20 -8.37
C PRO A 152 30.66 -0.84 -9.05
N VAL A 153 31.04 -2.12 -9.01
CA VAL A 153 30.26 -3.22 -9.64
C VAL A 153 28.94 -3.41 -8.92
N LEU A 154 28.95 -3.39 -7.58
CA LEU A 154 27.73 -3.51 -6.79
C LEU A 154 26.80 -2.29 -6.98
N ALA A 155 27.33 -1.09 -7.17
CA ALA A 155 26.57 0.13 -7.41
C ALA A 155 25.73 0.10 -8.71
N GLU A 156 26.10 -0.75 -9.68
CA GLU A 156 25.32 -0.93 -10.91
C GLU A 156 24.11 -1.86 -10.73
N VAL A 157 24.06 -2.65 -9.67
CA VAL A 157 22.89 -3.50 -9.37
C VAL A 157 21.74 -2.61 -8.91
N ARG A 158 20.60 -2.71 -9.59
CA ARG A 158 19.41 -1.91 -9.25
C ARG A 158 18.80 -2.37 -7.92
N ALA A 159 18.75 -1.46 -6.95
CA ALA A 159 18.06 -1.66 -5.69
C ALA A 159 16.60 -1.19 -5.77
N LEU A 160 15.74 -1.70 -4.88
CA LEU A 160 14.40 -1.16 -4.68
C LEU A 160 14.52 0.23 -4.03
N SER A 161 13.96 1.25 -4.69
CA SER A 161 14.05 2.65 -4.24
C SER A 161 13.03 3.00 -3.16
N ASP A 162 11.96 2.23 -3.04
CA ASP A 162 10.82 2.46 -2.14
C ASP A 162 10.83 1.56 -0.89
N VAL A 163 11.91 0.79 -0.68
CA VAL A 163 12.12 -0.04 0.52
C VAL A 163 13.41 0.43 1.23
N PRO A 164 13.40 1.64 1.84
CA PRO A 164 14.61 2.24 2.43
C PRO A 164 15.15 1.46 3.63
N GLU A 165 14.35 0.57 4.20
CA GLU A 165 14.76 -0.32 5.29
C GLU A 165 15.75 -1.40 4.82
N TRP A 166 15.78 -1.70 3.52
CA TRP A 166 16.63 -2.72 2.93
C TRP A 166 17.75 -2.11 2.10
N ARG A 167 18.90 -2.77 2.13
CA ARG A 167 20.06 -2.41 1.30
C ARG A 167 20.55 -3.63 0.54
N LEU A 168 21.08 -3.42 -0.65
CA LEU A 168 21.85 -4.44 -1.34
C LEU A 168 23.23 -4.57 -0.68
N ALA A 169 23.68 -5.80 -0.58
CA ALA A 169 25.01 -6.13 -0.09
C ALA A 169 25.61 -7.28 -0.93
N VAL A 170 26.92 -7.28 -1.08
CA VAL A 170 27.64 -8.42 -1.64
C VAL A 170 28.26 -9.23 -0.52
N VAL A 171 28.16 -10.54 -0.62
CA VAL A 171 28.81 -11.47 0.30
C VAL A 171 30.31 -11.50 -0.01
N LEU A 172 31.15 -11.10 0.92
CA LEU A 172 32.62 -11.03 0.77
C LEU A 172 33.28 -12.36 1.15
N SER A 173 32.85 -12.94 2.26
CA SER A 173 33.31 -14.26 2.74
C SER A 173 32.25 -14.90 3.58
N VAL A 174 32.30 -16.23 3.72
CA VAL A 174 31.35 -17.01 4.50
C VAL A 174 32.12 -17.92 5.44
N GLY A 175 31.84 -17.84 6.73
CA GLY A 175 32.30 -18.78 7.76
C GLY A 175 31.18 -19.71 8.19
N ASP A 176 31.42 -20.51 9.23
CA ASP A 176 30.43 -21.46 9.74
C ASP A 176 29.19 -20.77 10.31
N ASN A 177 29.37 -19.68 11.04
CA ASN A 177 28.34 -19.01 11.82
C ASN A 177 27.87 -17.66 11.29
N GLU A 178 28.55 -17.11 10.28
CA GLU A 178 28.21 -15.80 9.73
C GLU A 178 28.79 -15.59 8.33
N ALA A 179 28.18 -14.67 7.58
CA ALA A 179 28.69 -14.15 6.33
C ALA A 179 29.15 -12.70 6.53
N GLN A 180 30.35 -12.35 6.01
CA GLN A 180 30.83 -10.97 5.91
C GLN A 180 30.26 -10.34 4.66
N ILE A 181 29.72 -9.14 4.76
CA ILE A 181 29.09 -8.43 3.66
C ILE A 181 29.68 -7.04 3.44
N GLY A 182 29.64 -6.58 2.19
CA GLY A 182 29.89 -5.19 1.80
C GLY A 182 28.59 -4.55 1.30
N LEU A 183 28.20 -3.41 1.89
CA LEU A 183 26.97 -2.71 1.55
C LEU A 183 27.12 -1.94 0.25
N GLN A 184 26.05 -1.87 -0.55
CA GLN A 184 26.04 -1.07 -1.78
C GLN A 184 26.37 0.39 -1.46
N PRO A 185 27.43 0.96 -2.06
CA PRO A 185 27.78 2.35 -1.83
C PRO A 185 26.77 3.28 -2.54
N PRO A 186 26.49 4.48 -1.98
CA PRO A 186 25.62 5.44 -2.64
C PRO A 186 26.23 6.02 -3.90
N LYS A 187 25.38 6.28 -4.91
CA LYS A 187 25.77 7.08 -6.08
C LYS A 187 25.80 8.56 -5.66
N LEU A 188 26.85 9.26 -6.02
CA LEU A 188 27.03 10.68 -5.73
C LEU A 188 26.20 11.53 -6.71
N VAL A 189 25.82 12.72 -6.28
CA VAL A 189 25.11 13.70 -7.13
C VAL A 189 25.96 14.08 -8.37
N THR A 190 27.28 13.95 -8.28
CA THR A 190 28.23 14.19 -9.37
C THR A 190 28.30 13.06 -10.40
N GLY A 191 27.52 11.99 -10.23
CA GLY A 191 27.48 10.82 -11.12
C GLY A 191 28.49 9.71 -10.79
N GLY A 192 29.37 9.92 -9.81
CA GLY A 192 30.33 8.92 -9.34
C GLY A 192 29.72 8.01 -8.26
N VAL A 193 30.50 7.00 -7.83
CA VAL A 193 30.18 6.12 -6.70
C VAL A 193 31.05 6.52 -5.49
N SER A 194 30.46 6.55 -4.30
CA SER A 194 31.23 6.81 -3.07
C SER A 194 32.40 5.84 -2.92
N THR A 195 33.56 6.34 -2.49
CA THR A 195 34.74 5.53 -2.21
C THR A 195 34.66 4.84 -0.84
N GLU A 196 33.72 5.22 -0.01
CA GLU A 196 33.47 4.59 1.29
C GLU A 196 32.95 3.17 1.12
N ARG A 197 33.50 2.20 1.87
CA ARG A 197 33.16 0.78 1.82
C ARG A 197 32.64 0.32 3.16
N GLU A 198 31.35 0.51 3.38
CA GLU A 198 30.66 0.03 4.57
C GLU A 198 30.59 -1.51 4.57
N ARG A 199 30.97 -2.13 5.68
CA ARG A 199 30.94 -3.58 5.87
C ARG A 199 30.04 -3.93 7.04
N GLY A 200 29.55 -5.17 7.05
CA GLY A 200 28.74 -5.72 8.13
C GLY A 200 28.78 -7.23 8.14
N VAL A 201 27.97 -7.81 8.98
CA VAL A 201 27.85 -9.27 9.11
C VAL A 201 26.39 -9.70 9.09
N VAL A 202 26.15 -10.87 8.49
CA VAL A 202 24.87 -11.57 8.58
C VAL A 202 25.12 -12.88 9.39
N PRO A 203 24.80 -12.89 10.69
CA PRO A 203 24.92 -14.11 11.50
C PRO A 203 23.95 -15.19 11.02
N LEU A 204 24.30 -16.45 11.25
CA LEU A 204 23.45 -17.61 10.91
C LEU A 204 22.03 -17.48 11.49
N GLU A 205 21.92 -16.94 12.71
CA GLU A 205 20.62 -16.64 13.36
C GLU A 205 19.71 -15.75 12.51
N GLN A 206 20.29 -14.83 11.74
CA GLN A 206 19.56 -13.86 10.91
C GLN A 206 19.26 -14.38 9.49
N MET A 207 19.63 -15.62 9.19
CA MET A 207 19.35 -16.32 7.93
C MET A 207 18.77 -17.73 8.12
N LYS A 208 18.42 -18.15 9.35
CA LYS A 208 17.84 -19.48 9.66
C LYS A 208 16.57 -19.81 8.89
N TRP A 209 15.79 -18.80 8.51
CA TRP A 209 14.59 -18.98 7.71
C TRP A 209 14.90 -19.42 6.28
N ALA A 210 16.11 -19.13 5.79
CA ALA A 210 16.53 -19.39 4.41
C ALA A 210 16.75 -20.90 4.16
N THR A 211 15.67 -21.65 4.26
CA THR A 211 15.64 -23.09 3.94
C THR A 211 15.56 -23.27 2.42
N ARG A 212 15.93 -24.42 1.90
CA ARG A 212 15.86 -24.69 0.46
C ARG A 212 14.41 -24.51 -0.01
N TRP A 213 14.22 -23.66 -1.00
CA TRP A 213 12.92 -23.49 -1.64
C TRP A 213 12.48 -24.82 -2.28
N ALA A 214 11.24 -25.19 -2.05
CA ALA A 214 10.62 -26.35 -2.67
C ALA A 214 9.20 -25.97 -3.10
N ASP A 215 8.92 -26.12 -4.38
CA ASP A 215 7.59 -25.93 -4.92
C ASP A 215 6.61 -26.93 -4.27
N GLY A 216 5.70 -26.37 -3.52
CA GLY A 216 4.45 -27.05 -3.10
C GLY A 216 4.49 -27.98 -1.94
N ALA A 217 5.55 -28.29 -1.17
CA ALA A 217 5.27 -29.07 0.05
C ALA A 217 6.42 -29.52 0.91
N LYS A 218 7.54 -29.61 0.91
CA LYS A 218 8.44 -30.01 2.02
C LYS A 218 9.79 -29.29 1.97
N ARG A 219 9.95 -28.40 2.93
CA ARG A 219 11.22 -27.72 3.17
C ARG A 219 12.35 -28.74 3.24
N GLY A 220 13.27 -28.70 2.27
CA GLY A 220 14.50 -29.45 2.34
C GLY A 220 15.35 -28.89 3.49
N ALA A 221 15.99 -29.75 4.28
CA ALA A 221 16.99 -29.30 5.22
C ALA A 221 18.12 -28.60 4.46
N ILE A 222 18.43 -27.35 4.86
CA ILE A 222 19.67 -26.73 4.44
C ILE A 222 20.81 -27.43 5.16
N GLY A 223 21.96 -27.54 4.47
CA GLY A 223 23.22 -27.95 5.08
C GLY A 223 23.54 -27.12 6.34
N ARG A 224 24.41 -27.63 7.19
CA ARG A 224 24.81 -26.88 8.39
C ARG A 224 25.68 -25.70 8.05
N GLY A 225 25.41 -24.54 8.69
CA GLY A 225 26.23 -23.33 8.59
C GLY A 225 25.79 -22.31 7.52
N ALA A 226 26.37 -21.14 7.57
CA ALA A 226 26.05 -20.02 6.67
C ALA A 226 26.43 -20.32 5.21
N ALA A 227 27.46 -21.12 4.98
CA ALA A 227 27.90 -21.52 3.64
C ALA A 227 26.89 -22.41 2.88
N ALA A 228 25.90 -22.97 3.57
CA ALA A 228 24.80 -23.66 2.91
C ALA A 228 23.77 -22.70 2.27
N VAL A 229 23.75 -21.42 2.70
CA VAL A 229 22.79 -20.39 2.28
C VAL A 229 23.43 -19.41 1.30
N LEU A 230 24.64 -18.94 1.58
CA LEU A 230 25.31 -17.86 0.88
C LEU A 230 26.70 -18.27 0.40
N MET A 231 27.14 -17.71 -0.73
CA MET A 231 28.46 -17.87 -1.28
C MET A 231 29.12 -16.52 -1.55
N PRO A 232 30.47 -16.41 -1.50
CA PRO A 232 31.16 -15.20 -1.90
C PRO A 232 30.76 -14.75 -3.32
N GLY A 233 30.51 -13.44 -3.49
CA GLY A 233 30.01 -12.86 -4.73
C GLY A 233 28.49 -12.79 -4.85
N ASP A 234 27.72 -13.46 -3.97
CA ASP A 234 26.27 -13.33 -3.94
C ASP A 234 25.86 -11.90 -3.57
N VAL A 235 24.92 -11.32 -4.35
CA VAL A 235 24.28 -10.04 -4.05
C VAL A 235 22.91 -10.30 -3.44
N VAL A 236 22.69 -9.78 -2.26
CA VAL A 236 21.49 -10.05 -1.46
C VAL A 236 20.90 -8.77 -0.86
N TYR A 237 19.61 -8.79 -0.56
CA TYR A 237 19.00 -7.76 0.29
C TYR A 237 19.25 -8.06 1.75
N VAL A 238 19.59 -7.01 2.50
CA VAL A 238 19.80 -7.07 3.95
C VAL A 238 19.07 -5.92 4.64
N GLU A 239 18.62 -6.16 5.87
CA GLU A 239 18.00 -5.19 6.76
C GLU A 239 18.82 -5.08 8.03
N LYS A 240 19.07 -3.84 8.49
CA LYS A 240 19.86 -3.59 9.71
C LYS A 240 19.12 -4.08 10.95
N VAL A 241 19.78 -4.84 11.79
CA VAL A 241 19.24 -5.28 13.09
C VAL A 241 19.43 -4.17 14.11
N ALA A 242 18.32 -3.67 14.66
CA ALA A 242 18.37 -2.64 15.69
C ALA A 242 18.90 -3.17 17.04
N GLY A 243 19.55 -2.29 17.82
CA GLY A 243 19.98 -2.60 19.19
C GLY A 243 21.32 -3.32 19.32
N VAL A 244 22.01 -3.63 18.21
CA VAL A 244 23.38 -4.18 18.24
C VAL A 244 24.38 -3.02 18.07
N VAL A 245 25.19 -2.78 19.10
CA VAL A 245 26.09 -1.59 19.18
C VAL A 245 27.52 -1.93 18.74
N ASP A 246 28.00 -3.14 19.07
CA ASP A 246 29.43 -3.49 18.92
C ASP A 246 29.88 -3.70 17.47
N ARG A 247 28.96 -4.10 16.59
CA ARG A 247 29.23 -4.30 15.15
C ARG A 247 27.96 -4.16 14.32
N PRO A 248 28.04 -3.75 13.02
CA PRO A 248 26.88 -3.69 12.15
C PRO A 248 26.36 -5.09 11.82
N VAL A 249 25.24 -5.48 12.47
CA VAL A 249 24.54 -6.76 12.21
C VAL A 249 23.37 -6.54 11.28
N TRP A 250 23.28 -7.42 10.30
CA TRP A 250 22.25 -7.39 9.26
C TRP A 250 21.49 -8.70 9.21
N ARG A 251 20.25 -8.63 8.73
CA ARG A 251 19.36 -9.77 8.53
C ARG A 251 19.18 -10.00 7.04
N LEU A 252 19.29 -11.25 6.61
CA LEU A 252 19.02 -11.63 5.21
C LEU A 252 17.55 -11.40 4.87
N ARG A 253 17.32 -10.79 3.70
CA ARG A 253 15.99 -10.52 3.17
C ARG A 253 15.86 -11.03 1.75
N GLN A 254 14.61 -11.31 1.36
CA GLN A 254 14.24 -11.75 0.02
C GLN A 254 12.97 -11.00 -0.39
N VAL A 255 12.94 -10.49 -1.62
CA VAL A 255 11.74 -9.86 -2.18
C VAL A 255 10.69 -10.95 -2.36
N PRO A 256 9.48 -10.81 -1.77
CA PRO A 256 8.44 -11.81 -1.91
C PRO A 256 7.97 -11.95 -3.36
N GLU A 257 7.83 -13.19 -3.86
CA GLU A 257 7.15 -13.47 -5.12
C GLU A 257 5.62 -13.39 -4.97
N VAL A 258 5.14 -13.75 -3.77
CA VAL A 258 3.72 -13.61 -3.46
C VAL A 258 3.32 -12.15 -3.41
N ALA A 259 2.18 -11.84 -4.00
CA ALA A 259 1.65 -10.50 -4.03
C ALA A 259 0.31 -10.41 -3.27
N GLY A 260 0.00 -9.22 -2.79
CA GLY A 260 -1.24 -8.94 -2.06
C GLY A 260 -1.57 -7.46 -2.04
N ALA A 261 -2.68 -7.12 -1.43
CA ALA A 261 -3.11 -5.74 -1.25
C ALA A 261 -3.80 -5.55 0.10
N LEU A 262 -3.83 -4.29 0.56
CA LEU A 262 -4.56 -3.88 1.74
C LEU A 262 -5.27 -2.55 1.46
N VAL A 263 -6.52 -2.44 1.90
CA VAL A 263 -7.33 -1.21 1.86
C VAL A 263 -7.83 -0.93 3.27
N ALA A 264 -7.69 0.31 3.72
CA ALA A 264 -8.37 0.82 4.90
C ALA A 264 -9.32 1.95 4.50
N MET A 265 -10.59 1.82 4.88
CA MET A 265 -11.66 2.73 4.50
C MET A 265 -12.48 3.14 5.72
N ASP A 266 -12.92 4.39 5.76
CA ASP A 266 -13.94 4.85 6.70
C ASP A 266 -15.32 4.33 6.22
N PRO A 267 -16.00 3.48 7.01
CA PRO A 267 -17.27 2.89 6.62
C PRO A 267 -18.42 3.90 6.55
N HIS A 268 -18.30 5.04 7.22
CA HIS A 268 -19.37 6.05 7.27
C HIS A 268 -19.32 7.03 6.12
N THR A 269 -18.11 7.37 5.68
CA THR A 269 -17.91 8.39 4.63
C THR A 269 -17.44 7.81 3.30
N GLY A 270 -16.98 6.56 3.26
CA GLY A 270 -16.38 5.95 2.06
C GLY A 270 -14.98 6.44 1.74
N ARG A 271 -14.38 7.30 2.59
CA ARG A 271 -13.00 7.78 2.38
C ARG A 271 -12.02 6.63 2.50
N VAL A 272 -11.22 6.42 1.47
CA VAL A 272 -10.09 5.48 1.49
C VAL A 272 -8.94 6.18 2.21
N LEU A 273 -8.59 5.67 3.40
CA LEU A 273 -7.60 6.28 4.28
C LEU A 273 -6.19 5.73 4.02
N ALA A 274 -6.10 4.49 3.54
CA ALA A 274 -4.85 3.88 3.14
C ALA A 274 -5.08 2.81 2.08
N VAL A 275 -4.14 2.70 1.15
CA VAL A 275 -4.09 1.62 0.17
C VAL A 275 -2.65 1.25 -0.15
N THR A 276 -2.39 -0.05 -0.23
CA THR A 276 -1.14 -0.58 -0.74
C THR A 276 -1.46 -1.79 -1.63
N GLY A 277 -0.94 -1.76 -2.86
CA GLY A 277 -1.28 -2.73 -3.91
C GLY A 277 -0.19 -3.77 -4.19
N GLY A 278 0.87 -3.79 -3.36
CA GLY A 278 1.99 -4.70 -3.52
C GLY A 278 3.07 -4.52 -2.47
N PHE A 279 4.13 -5.31 -2.57
CA PHE A 279 5.30 -5.20 -1.69
C PHE A 279 6.11 -3.93 -1.98
N SER A 280 6.39 -3.67 -3.26
CA SER A 280 7.17 -2.54 -3.76
C SER A 280 6.53 -1.98 -5.03
N PHE A 281 6.31 -0.68 -5.06
CA PHE A 281 5.83 0.03 -6.24
C PHE A 281 6.92 0.13 -7.32
N ALA A 282 8.18 0.27 -6.91
CA ALA A 282 9.33 0.29 -7.81
C ALA A 282 9.53 -1.03 -8.57
N GLU A 283 9.06 -2.15 -7.99
CA GLU A 283 9.05 -3.46 -8.65
C GLU A 283 7.82 -3.65 -9.53
N SER A 284 6.64 -3.24 -9.05
CA SER A 284 5.38 -3.40 -9.77
C SER A 284 4.39 -2.27 -9.43
N GLU A 285 4.11 -1.43 -10.41
CA GLU A 285 3.12 -0.35 -10.31
C GLU A 285 1.66 -0.87 -10.34
N PHE A 286 1.48 -2.16 -10.65
CA PHE A 286 0.16 -2.77 -10.70
C PHE A 286 -0.50 -2.82 -9.32
N ASN A 287 -1.54 -2.00 -9.14
CA ASN A 287 -2.26 -1.88 -7.87
C ASN A 287 -3.26 -3.04 -7.68
N ARG A 288 -2.88 -4.03 -6.89
CA ARG A 288 -3.71 -5.22 -6.66
C ARG A 288 -4.96 -4.95 -5.83
N ALA A 289 -5.05 -3.78 -5.19
CA ALA A 289 -6.26 -3.38 -4.49
C ALA A 289 -7.40 -2.98 -5.43
N THR A 290 -7.07 -2.37 -6.58
CA THR A 290 -8.03 -1.78 -7.52
C THR A 290 -8.05 -2.43 -8.89
N GLN A 291 -6.94 -3.06 -9.32
CA GLN A 291 -6.77 -3.60 -10.67
C GLN A 291 -6.79 -5.13 -10.74
N ALA A 292 -6.45 -5.83 -9.65
CA ALA A 292 -6.47 -7.30 -9.63
C ALA A 292 -7.88 -7.80 -9.39
N TRP A 293 -8.39 -8.53 -10.36
CA TRP A 293 -9.63 -9.29 -10.25
C TRP A 293 -9.32 -10.68 -9.70
N ARG A 294 -9.92 -11.04 -8.58
CA ARG A 294 -9.70 -12.30 -7.88
C ARG A 294 -11.00 -12.79 -7.26
N GLN A 295 -11.10 -14.10 -7.13
CA GLN A 295 -12.20 -14.76 -6.45
C GLN A 295 -12.16 -14.42 -4.95
N PRO A 296 -13.20 -13.81 -4.38
CA PRO A 296 -13.26 -13.52 -2.94
C PRO A 296 -13.44 -14.78 -2.09
N GLY A 297 -13.85 -15.88 -2.67
CA GLY A 297 -14.13 -17.12 -1.97
C GLY A 297 -15.14 -16.91 -0.84
N SER A 298 -14.89 -17.50 0.32
CA SER A 298 -15.80 -17.45 1.47
C SER A 298 -16.05 -16.03 2.02
N SER A 299 -15.25 -15.03 1.62
CA SER A 299 -15.54 -13.62 1.96
C SER A 299 -16.82 -13.11 1.29
N PHE A 300 -17.34 -13.81 0.29
CA PHE A 300 -18.61 -13.47 -0.34
C PHE A 300 -19.84 -13.97 0.43
N LYS A 301 -19.70 -15.00 1.26
CA LYS A 301 -20.83 -15.64 1.97
C LYS A 301 -21.70 -14.68 2.80
N PRO A 302 -21.17 -13.67 3.52
CA PRO A 302 -22.02 -12.74 4.27
C PRO A 302 -23.11 -12.08 3.45
N PHE A 303 -22.88 -11.85 2.15
CA PHE A 303 -23.85 -11.24 1.24
C PHE A 303 -24.96 -12.22 0.81
N VAL A 304 -24.65 -13.50 0.70
CA VAL A 304 -25.64 -14.58 0.52
C VAL A 304 -26.51 -14.71 1.78
N TYR A 305 -25.90 -14.65 2.95
CA TYR A 305 -26.63 -14.69 4.22
C TYR A 305 -27.46 -13.44 4.47
N ALA A 306 -26.97 -12.25 4.05
CA ALA A 306 -27.78 -11.02 4.09
C ALA A 306 -29.03 -11.14 3.23
N ALA A 307 -28.92 -11.69 2.01
CA ALA A 307 -30.07 -11.99 1.17
C ALA A 307 -31.04 -12.97 1.85
N ALA A 308 -30.54 -14.00 2.51
CA ALA A 308 -31.37 -14.96 3.22
C ALA A 308 -32.13 -14.30 4.40
N LEU A 309 -31.46 -13.50 5.21
CA LEU A 309 -32.08 -12.80 6.35
C LEU A 309 -33.18 -11.82 5.91
N ASP A 310 -33.01 -11.14 4.78
CA ASP A 310 -34.00 -10.21 4.22
C ASP A 310 -35.18 -10.95 3.55
N ASN A 311 -35.06 -12.25 3.30
CA ASN A 311 -36.06 -13.10 2.65
C ASN A 311 -36.62 -14.19 3.57
N GLY A 312 -36.77 -13.88 4.84
CA GLY A 312 -37.55 -14.69 5.78
C GLY A 312 -36.74 -15.67 6.63
N TYR A 313 -35.45 -15.82 6.40
CA TYR A 313 -34.58 -16.57 7.30
C TYR A 313 -34.24 -15.76 8.55
N THR A 314 -33.92 -16.45 9.62
CA THR A 314 -33.43 -15.86 10.87
C THR A 314 -32.07 -16.46 11.24
N PRO A 315 -31.32 -15.85 12.13
CA PRO A 315 -30.06 -16.47 12.63
C PRO A 315 -30.25 -17.86 13.23
N SER A 316 -31.48 -18.20 13.69
CA SER A 316 -31.84 -19.50 14.26
C SER A 316 -32.45 -20.48 13.27
N SER A 317 -32.71 -20.06 12.03
CA SER A 317 -33.21 -20.96 10.99
C SER A 317 -32.25 -22.11 10.75
N LEU A 318 -32.78 -23.33 10.64
CA LEU A 318 -32.02 -24.54 10.45
C LEU A 318 -31.80 -24.80 8.93
N VAL A 319 -30.58 -25.08 8.57
CA VAL A 319 -30.20 -25.55 7.23
C VAL A 319 -29.32 -26.79 7.37
N LEU A 320 -29.55 -27.77 6.52
CA LEU A 320 -28.78 -29.02 6.57
C LEU A 320 -27.32 -28.81 6.09
N ASP A 321 -26.36 -29.03 6.96
CA ASP A 321 -24.97 -29.23 6.59
C ASP A 321 -24.76 -30.70 6.26
N GLY A 322 -24.97 -31.06 5.00
CA GLY A 322 -24.94 -32.44 4.53
C GLY A 322 -24.57 -32.50 3.04
N PRO A 323 -24.31 -33.71 2.51
CA PRO A 323 -24.00 -33.91 1.09
C PRO A 323 -25.08 -33.27 0.19
N ILE A 324 -24.65 -32.66 -0.88
CA ILE A 324 -25.52 -32.10 -1.93
C ILE A 324 -24.92 -32.39 -3.30
N GLU A 325 -25.73 -32.83 -4.21
CA GLU A 325 -25.40 -33.07 -5.60
C GLU A 325 -26.16 -32.10 -6.50
N ILE A 326 -25.47 -31.47 -7.41
CA ILE A 326 -26.01 -30.44 -8.29
C ILE A 326 -25.67 -30.79 -9.74
N GLN A 327 -26.69 -31.04 -10.53
CA GLN A 327 -26.56 -31.24 -11.96
C GLN A 327 -26.55 -29.86 -12.65
N ALA A 328 -25.43 -29.49 -13.27
CA ALA A 328 -25.29 -28.19 -13.95
C ALA A 328 -25.99 -28.17 -15.30
N GLY A 329 -26.22 -29.34 -15.93
CA GLY A 329 -26.91 -29.49 -17.22
C GLY A 329 -26.70 -30.89 -17.80
N PRO A 330 -27.41 -31.24 -18.89
CA PRO A 330 -27.24 -32.51 -19.57
C PRO A 330 -25.78 -32.69 -20.02
N GLY A 331 -25.17 -33.83 -19.64
CA GLY A 331 -23.79 -34.16 -20.00
C GLY A 331 -22.68 -33.44 -19.21
N GLN A 332 -23.06 -32.54 -18.29
CA GLN A 332 -22.09 -31.90 -17.40
C GLN A 332 -21.83 -32.78 -16.16
N PRO A 333 -20.61 -32.73 -15.60
CA PRO A 333 -20.30 -33.41 -14.35
C PRO A 333 -21.19 -32.93 -13.20
N VAL A 334 -21.61 -33.86 -12.35
CA VAL A 334 -22.34 -33.51 -11.12
C VAL A 334 -21.39 -32.78 -10.16
N TRP A 335 -21.76 -31.56 -9.77
CA TRP A 335 -20.97 -30.81 -8.79
C TRP A 335 -21.38 -31.20 -7.36
N LYS A 336 -20.38 -31.55 -6.55
CA LYS A 336 -20.54 -32.00 -5.16
C LYS A 336 -19.71 -31.08 -4.26
N PRO A 337 -20.23 -29.93 -3.82
CA PRO A 337 -19.50 -29.06 -2.90
C PRO A 337 -19.30 -29.73 -1.54
N GLU A 338 -18.10 -29.57 -0.98
CA GLU A 338 -17.73 -30.05 0.33
C GLU A 338 -17.31 -28.91 1.24
N ASN A 339 -17.42 -29.12 2.56
CA ASN A 339 -16.81 -28.22 3.52
C ASN A 339 -15.29 -28.36 3.52
N TYR A 340 -14.57 -27.30 3.91
CA TYR A 340 -13.10 -27.33 4.01
C TYR A 340 -12.61 -28.47 4.93
N SER A 341 -13.38 -28.78 5.97
CA SER A 341 -13.10 -29.89 6.92
C SER A 341 -13.34 -31.29 6.34
N GLN A 342 -13.91 -31.40 5.12
CA GLN A 342 -14.38 -32.66 4.51
C GLN A 342 -15.39 -33.42 5.37
N LYS A 343 -16.07 -32.73 6.31
CA LYS A 343 -17.07 -33.31 7.22
C LYS A 343 -18.39 -32.55 7.09
N PHE A 344 -19.48 -33.24 7.42
CA PHE A 344 -20.83 -32.72 7.51
C PHE A 344 -21.31 -32.80 8.96
N TYR A 345 -22.12 -31.83 9.38
CA TYR A 345 -22.49 -31.66 10.80
C TYR A 345 -24.02 -31.72 11.03
N GLY A 346 -24.80 -32.03 10.00
CA GLY A 346 -26.24 -32.15 10.07
C GLY A 346 -26.97 -30.79 10.16
N PRO A 347 -28.26 -30.80 10.60
CA PRO A 347 -29.02 -29.57 10.73
C PRO A 347 -28.32 -28.56 11.65
N SER A 348 -28.02 -27.39 11.14
CA SER A 348 -27.27 -26.35 11.85
C SER A 348 -27.94 -24.99 11.63
N THR A 349 -27.83 -24.08 12.59
CA THR A 349 -28.39 -22.74 12.47
C THR A 349 -27.62 -21.88 11.46
N LEU A 350 -28.28 -20.89 10.88
CA LEU A 350 -27.61 -19.92 9.99
C LEU A 350 -26.40 -19.30 10.67
N ARG A 351 -26.50 -18.95 11.95
CA ARG A 351 -25.40 -18.40 12.73
C ARG A 351 -24.17 -19.30 12.69
N VAL A 352 -24.33 -20.58 13.01
CA VAL A 352 -23.24 -21.56 12.94
C VAL A 352 -22.71 -21.72 11.50
N GLY A 353 -23.60 -21.69 10.51
CA GLY A 353 -23.24 -21.77 9.09
C GLY A 353 -22.27 -20.67 8.67
N ILE A 354 -22.54 -19.40 9.04
CA ILE A 354 -21.65 -18.28 8.69
C ILE A 354 -20.39 -18.25 9.57
N GLU A 355 -20.49 -18.51 10.87
CA GLU A 355 -19.36 -18.53 11.81
C GLU A 355 -18.32 -19.59 11.42
N GLN A 356 -18.79 -20.78 11.02
CA GLN A 356 -17.95 -21.90 10.60
C GLN A 356 -17.68 -21.94 9.09
N SER A 357 -18.17 -20.94 8.35
CA SER A 357 -18.00 -20.83 6.90
C SER A 357 -18.39 -22.10 6.13
N ARG A 358 -19.58 -22.70 6.45
CA ARG A 358 -20.06 -23.95 5.87
C ARG A 358 -20.42 -23.78 4.39
N ASN A 359 -19.76 -24.53 3.50
CA ASN A 359 -20.00 -24.43 2.07
C ASN A 359 -21.37 -25.00 1.69
N THR A 360 -21.69 -26.20 2.16
CA THR A 360 -22.92 -26.92 1.81
C THR A 360 -24.17 -26.16 2.25
N MET A 361 -24.13 -25.53 3.44
CA MET A 361 -25.22 -24.66 3.91
C MET A 361 -25.40 -23.43 3.02
N THR A 362 -24.31 -22.75 2.64
CA THR A 362 -24.35 -21.58 1.77
C THR A 362 -24.96 -21.93 0.41
N VAL A 363 -24.55 -23.06 -0.19
CA VAL A 363 -25.08 -23.53 -1.47
C VAL A 363 -26.58 -23.89 -1.37
N ARG A 364 -27.02 -24.51 -0.26
CA ARG A 364 -28.43 -24.79 -0.05
C ARG A 364 -29.26 -23.52 0.08
N LEU A 365 -28.79 -22.54 0.84
CA LEU A 365 -29.44 -21.23 0.94
C LEU A 365 -29.58 -20.58 -0.44
N ALA A 366 -28.50 -20.52 -1.21
CA ALA A 366 -28.52 -19.93 -2.54
C ALA A 366 -29.43 -20.68 -3.52
N LYS A 367 -29.50 -22.01 -3.40
CA LYS A 367 -30.40 -22.85 -4.19
C LYS A 367 -31.86 -22.61 -3.82
N ASP A 368 -32.17 -22.48 -2.55
CA ASP A 368 -33.52 -22.30 -2.01
C ASP A 368 -34.08 -20.92 -2.37
N MET A 369 -33.28 -19.87 -2.18
CA MET A 369 -33.67 -18.49 -2.55
C MET A 369 -33.65 -18.25 -4.08
N GLY A 370 -32.89 -19.04 -4.82
CA GLY A 370 -32.59 -18.83 -6.24
C GLY A 370 -31.39 -17.87 -6.45
N MET A 371 -30.52 -18.25 -7.37
CA MET A 371 -29.32 -17.46 -7.71
C MET A 371 -29.61 -16.04 -8.24
N PRO A 372 -30.71 -15.75 -8.97
CA PRO A 372 -31.05 -14.38 -9.36
C PRO A 372 -31.12 -13.41 -8.17
N LEU A 373 -31.65 -13.83 -7.02
CA LEU A 373 -31.69 -13.02 -5.82
C LEU A 373 -30.28 -12.77 -5.25
N VAL A 374 -29.42 -13.78 -5.22
CA VAL A 374 -28.02 -13.63 -4.78
C VAL A 374 -27.27 -12.66 -5.70
N VAL A 375 -27.48 -12.73 -7.01
CA VAL A 375 -26.90 -11.79 -7.99
C VAL A 375 -27.39 -10.37 -7.75
N GLU A 376 -28.67 -10.17 -7.47
CA GLU A 376 -29.23 -8.85 -7.16
C GLU A 376 -28.55 -8.23 -5.94
N TYR A 377 -28.41 -9.00 -4.84
CA TYR A 377 -27.72 -8.53 -3.65
C TYR A 377 -26.24 -8.21 -3.91
N ALA A 378 -25.54 -9.04 -4.66
CA ALA A 378 -24.17 -8.80 -5.06
C ALA A 378 -24.01 -7.46 -5.82
N LYS A 379 -24.97 -7.13 -6.71
CA LYS A 379 -25.03 -5.84 -7.43
C LYS A 379 -25.36 -4.67 -6.47
N ARG A 380 -26.34 -4.84 -5.61
CA ARG A 380 -26.73 -3.80 -4.62
C ARG A 380 -25.57 -3.43 -3.70
N PHE A 381 -24.78 -4.41 -3.25
CA PHE A 381 -23.56 -4.19 -2.48
C PHE A 381 -22.38 -3.65 -3.31
N GLY A 382 -22.48 -3.67 -4.65
CA GLY A 382 -21.44 -3.16 -5.54
C GLY A 382 -20.22 -4.08 -5.70
N ILE A 383 -20.36 -5.36 -5.34
CA ILE A 383 -19.27 -6.36 -5.44
C ILE A 383 -19.06 -6.73 -6.91
N TYR A 384 -20.16 -6.97 -7.63
CA TYR A 384 -20.16 -7.33 -9.04
C TYR A 384 -21.08 -6.41 -9.83
N GLU A 385 -20.72 -6.12 -11.06
CA GLU A 385 -21.61 -5.48 -12.04
C GLU A 385 -22.44 -6.53 -12.76
N ASP A 386 -21.78 -7.63 -13.11
CA ASP A 386 -22.40 -8.79 -13.72
C ASP A 386 -21.86 -10.07 -13.07
N LEU A 387 -22.74 -10.91 -12.58
CA LEU A 387 -22.43 -12.18 -11.96
C LEU A 387 -23.32 -13.25 -12.57
N ALA A 388 -22.72 -14.28 -13.15
CA ALA A 388 -23.47 -15.40 -13.72
C ALA A 388 -24.27 -16.12 -12.61
N PRO A 389 -25.56 -16.44 -12.82
CA PRO A 389 -26.43 -17.01 -11.78
C PRO A 389 -26.22 -18.51 -11.57
N TYR A 390 -24.95 -18.94 -11.44
CA TYR A 390 -24.58 -20.33 -11.17
C TYR A 390 -24.29 -20.53 -9.70
N LEU A 391 -24.70 -21.67 -9.12
CA LEU A 391 -24.56 -21.98 -7.70
C LEU A 391 -23.12 -21.86 -7.17
N PRO A 392 -22.04 -22.23 -7.88
CA PRO A 392 -20.66 -22.00 -7.41
C PRO A 392 -20.35 -20.53 -7.10
N MET A 393 -21.04 -19.58 -7.75
CA MET A 393 -20.87 -18.14 -7.49
C MET A 393 -21.27 -17.77 -6.06
N SER A 394 -22.17 -18.53 -5.41
CA SER A 394 -22.54 -18.32 -4.00
C SER A 394 -21.36 -18.56 -3.02
N LEU A 395 -20.35 -19.30 -3.47
CA LEU A 395 -19.11 -19.54 -2.71
C LEU A 395 -17.99 -18.54 -3.07
N GLY A 396 -18.31 -17.50 -3.85
CA GLY A 396 -17.34 -16.48 -4.26
C GLY A 396 -16.41 -16.93 -5.39
N ALA A 397 -16.91 -17.71 -6.33
CA ALA A 397 -16.15 -18.11 -7.54
C ALA A 397 -16.07 -16.99 -8.60
N GLY A 398 -16.92 -15.95 -8.52
CA GLY A 398 -16.81 -14.77 -9.35
C GLY A 398 -15.63 -13.89 -8.94
N GLU A 399 -15.08 -13.11 -9.87
CA GLU A 399 -13.94 -12.25 -9.61
C GLU A 399 -14.37 -10.82 -9.27
N THR A 400 -13.71 -10.22 -8.29
CA THR A 400 -13.88 -8.83 -7.86
C THR A 400 -12.57 -8.24 -7.38
N THR A 401 -12.54 -6.94 -7.03
CA THR A 401 -11.35 -6.30 -6.47
C THR A 401 -11.43 -6.19 -4.94
N VAL A 402 -10.28 -6.07 -4.29
CA VAL A 402 -10.21 -5.84 -2.83
C VAL A 402 -10.98 -4.58 -2.44
N LEU A 403 -10.87 -3.49 -3.23
CA LEU A 403 -11.58 -2.24 -2.97
C LEU A 403 -13.10 -2.42 -3.01
N ARG A 404 -13.64 -3.10 -4.02
CA ARG A 404 -15.09 -3.36 -4.14
C ARG A 404 -15.61 -4.18 -2.97
N LEU A 405 -14.88 -5.22 -2.61
CA LEU A 405 -15.25 -6.07 -1.47
C LEU A 405 -15.17 -5.29 -0.14
N THR A 406 -14.13 -4.46 0.05
CA THR A 406 -14.02 -3.57 1.22
C THR A 406 -15.20 -2.61 1.31
N SER A 407 -15.62 -2.01 0.20
CA SER A 407 -16.79 -1.12 0.15
C SER A 407 -18.10 -1.85 0.51
N ALA A 408 -18.24 -3.10 0.08
CA ALA A 408 -19.39 -3.92 0.43
C ALA A 408 -19.43 -4.24 1.94
N TYR A 409 -18.29 -4.58 2.53
CA TYR A 409 -18.19 -4.75 3.99
C TYR A 409 -18.39 -3.45 4.76
N ALA A 410 -17.92 -2.30 4.23
CA ALA A 410 -18.19 -1.00 4.80
C ALA A 410 -19.69 -0.70 4.85
N THR A 411 -20.46 -1.12 3.85
CA THR A 411 -21.93 -1.01 3.85
C THR A 411 -22.56 -1.77 5.02
N ILE A 412 -22.08 -2.99 5.31
CA ILE A 412 -22.55 -3.77 6.47
C ILE A 412 -22.19 -3.05 7.78
N ALA A 413 -20.92 -2.61 7.90
CA ALA A 413 -20.44 -1.90 9.08
C ALA A 413 -21.17 -0.56 9.33
N ASN A 414 -21.71 0.06 8.28
CA ASN A 414 -22.48 1.30 8.31
C ASN A 414 -24.00 1.06 8.48
N GLY A 415 -24.40 -0.09 9.01
CA GLY A 415 -25.81 -0.40 9.23
C GLY A 415 -26.64 -0.55 7.94
N GLY A 416 -26.03 -1.01 6.86
CA GLY A 416 -26.67 -1.20 5.56
C GLY A 416 -26.67 0.03 4.64
N ARG A 417 -26.12 1.15 5.09
CA ARG A 417 -26.02 2.38 4.28
C ARG A 417 -24.82 2.29 3.35
N LYS A 418 -25.09 2.24 2.06
CA LYS A 418 -24.04 2.16 1.02
C LYS A 418 -23.22 3.45 0.98
N VAL A 419 -21.92 3.30 0.94
CA VAL A 419 -20.95 4.37 0.71
C VAL A 419 -20.19 4.12 -0.59
N THR A 420 -19.74 5.20 -1.22
CA THR A 420 -18.88 5.12 -2.41
C THR A 420 -17.44 5.39 -2.01
N ALA A 421 -16.55 4.49 -2.39
CA ALA A 421 -15.12 4.65 -2.13
C ALA A 421 -14.58 5.91 -2.81
N SER A 422 -13.91 6.77 -2.07
CA SER A 422 -13.28 7.98 -2.59
C SER A 422 -11.83 8.09 -2.13
N PHE A 423 -10.94 8.42 -3.07
CA PHE A 423 -9.53 8.76 -2.83
C PHE A 423 -9.30 10.26 -2.77
N ILE A 424 -10.30 11.05 -3.19
CA ILE A 424 -10.20 12.49 -3.36
C ILE A 424 -11.26 13.16 -2.49
N ASP A 425 -10.82 14.07 -1.65
CA ASP A 425 -11.67 14.87 -0.77
C ASP A 425 -12.13 16.14 -1.46
N ARG A 426 -11.20 16.85 -2.13
CA ARG A 426 -11.49 18.11 -2.80
C ARG A 426 -10.54 18.33 -3.98
N ILE A 427 -11.08 18.92 -5.06
CA ILE A 427 -10.28 19.42 -6.18
C ILE A 427 -10.60 20.89 -6.35
N GLN A 428 -9.56 21.70 -6.48
CA GLN A 428 -9.65 23.12 -6.84
C GLN A 428 -8.93 23.37 -8.15
N ASP A 429 -9.46 24.30 -8.95
CA ASP A 429 -8.78 24.78 -10.15
C ASP A 429 -7.63 25.73 -9.80
N ARG A 430 -6.92 26.23 -10.82
CA ARG A 430 -5.79 27.16 -10.67
C ARG A 430 -6.18 28.50 -10.02
N TYR A 431 -7.46 28.82 -9.99
CA TYR A 431 -7.99 30.04 -9.39
C TYR A 431 -8.50 29.83 -7.96
N GLY A 432 -8.35 28.60 -7.41
CA GLY A 432 -8.81 28.25 -6.08
C GLY A 432 -10.30 27.90 -5.98
N LYS A 433 -11.03 27.90 -7.12
CA LYS A 433 -12.44 27.50 -7.14
C LYS A 433 -12.56 26.01 -6.96
N THR A 434 -13.40 25.58 -6.01
CA THR A 434 -13.68 24.15 -5.80
C THR A 434 -14.51 23.62 -6.97
N VAL A 435 -13.96 22.65 -7.72
CA VAL A 435 -14.59 21.97 -8.86
C VAL A 435 -15.08 20.57 -8.52
N PHE A 436 -14.62 20.00 -7.41
CA PHE A 436 -15.10 18.75 -6.83
C PHE A 436 -14.93 18.77 -5.32
N LYS A 437 -15.91 18.24 -4.60
CA LYS A 437 -15.86 17.97 -3.17
C LYS A 437 -16.58 16.64 -2.90
N HIS A 438 -15.98 15.79 -2.11
CA HIS A 438 -16.62 14.58 -1.57
C HIS A 438 -17.50 14.99 -0.41
N ASP A 439 -18.73 14.48 -0.36
CA ASP A 439 -19.72 14.79 0.68
C ASP A 439 -19.41 14.07 2.01
#